data_c14becff2ab3fac83b8d4833afa77f60
#
_entry.id   c14becff2ab3fac83b8d4833afa77f60
#
_cell.length_a   1.000
_cell.length_b   1.000
_cell.length_c   1.000
_cell.angle_alpha   90.00
_cell.angle_beta   90.00
_cell.angle_gamma   90.00
#
_symmetry.space_group_name_H-M   'P 1'
#
loop_
_entity.id
_entity.type
_entity.pdbx_description
1 polymer ?
#
loop_
_entity_poly.entity_id
_entity_poly.type
_entity_poly.pdbx_seq_one_letter_code
_entity_poly.pdbx_strand_id
1 'polypeptide(L)'
;SFETQGNDKVTGVVAENNGNAVKFSAKKSVILASGGFGSNVEMREEYNPVYGSNYKTTCIAASSGDGINMAKEIGAGLVDMKQIQVYPTCNPDTGIISYVANARFDGAVLVNQDGKRFVNDMGRRDVISNAILSQPGGYAYLLWSQEVESVGNMTKLHEKEYNNLVNSGLLFKADTLEEAAKLANIDVGTLKATIDTYNGYVAAGSDPEQNRGGKLRTIAEGPFYLQKVAPATHHTMGGVVINTNAQVLNEKGETISGLYAAGEVTGGIHGANRLGGNAVVDTVVFGKLSADTLLADTK
;
A
#
# COMPACT_ATOMS: atom_id res chain seq x y z
N SER A 1 6.63 -17.66 19.73
CA SER A 1 5.42 -18.32 20.29
C SER A 1 4.89 -17.57 21.51
N PHE A 2 3.60 -17.76 21.81
CA PHE A 2 3.04 -17.31 23.09
C PHE A 2 3.39 -18.27 24.22
N GLU A 3 3.54 -17.72 25.43
CA GLU A 3 3.47 -18.50 26.66
C GLU A 3 2.03 -18.57 27.13
N THR A 4 1.57 -19.77 27.46
CA THR A 4 0.21 -20.00 27.95
C THR A 4 0.22 -20.67 29.32
N GLN A 5 -0.75 -20.34 30.14
CA GLN A 5 -1.04 -21.05 31.41
C GLN A 5 -2.37 -21.77 31.24
N GLY A 6 -2.34 -23.11 31.39
CA GLY A 6 -3.47 -23.95 30.98
C GLY A 6 -3.65 -23.87 29.45
N ASN A 7 -4.86 -24.09 28.97
CA ASN A 7 -5.16 -24.08 27.56
C ASN A 7 -5.64 -22.68 27.05
N ASP A 8 -5.87 -21.70 27.95
CA ASP A 8 -6.73 -20.55 27.61
C ASP A 8 -6.18 -19.17 27.99
N LYS A 9 -5.03 -19.07 28.67
CA LYS A 9 -4.51 -17.76 29.10
C LYS A 9 -3.11 -17.49 28.59
N VAL A 10 -2.95 -16.42 27.83
CA VAL A 10 -1.64 -15.91 27.41
C VAL A 10 -0.97 -15.17 28.58
N THR A 11 0.24 -15.58 28.92
CA THR A 11 1.03 -15.05 30.05
C THR A 11 2.37 -14.47 29.65
N GLY A 12 2.72 -14.51 28.37
CA GLY A 12 3.98 -13.99 27.87
C GLY A 12 4.27 -14.37 26.43
N VAL A 13 5.48 -14.09 26.02
CA VAL A 13 6.01 -14.35 24.66
C VAL A 13 7.40 -14.96 24.76
N VAL A 14 7.69 -15.93 23.92
CA VAL A 14 9.05 -16.41 23.67
C VAL A 14 9.50 -15.89 22.33
N ALA A 15 10.53 -15.08 22.33
CA ALA A 15 11.19 -14.55 21.13
C ALA A 15 12.54 -15.24 20.91
N GLU A 16 13.04 -15.18 19.70
CA GLU A 16 14.41 -15.61 19.36
C GLU A 16 15.31 -14.39 19.19
N ASN A 17 16.49 -14.45 19.78
CA ASN A 17 17.54 -13.46 19.59
C ASN A 17 18.88 -14.16 19.32
N ASN A 18 19.36 -14.08 18.08
CA ASN A 18 20.61 -14.73 17.63
C ASN A 18 20.67 -16.23 17.98
N GLY A 19 19.60 -16.97 17.72
CA GLY A 19 19.47 -18.41 17.98
C GLY A 19 19.18 -18.77 19.43
N ASN A 20 19.05 -17.79 20.35
CA ASN A 20 18.71 -18.02 21.74
C ASN A 20 17.26 -17.65 22.02
N ALA A 21 16.52 -18.53 22.67
CA ALA A 21 15.18 -18.24 23.14
C ALA A 21 15.21 -17.24 24.30
N VAL A 22 14.47 -16.15 24.17
CA VAL A 22 14.30 -15.12 25.21
C VAL A 22 12.84 -15.07 25.63
N LYS A 23 12.60 -15.28 26.90
CA LYS A 23 11.26 -15.33 27.48
C LYS A 23 10.88 -13.99 28.09
N PHE A 24 9.69 -13.48 27.72
CA PHE A 24 9.10 -12.26 28.27
C PHE A 24 7.79 -12.60 28.98
N SER A 25 7.77 -12.60 30.30
CA SER A 25 6.56 -12.83 31.09
C SER A 25 5.76 -11.55 31.26
N ALA A 26 4.49 -11.59 30.93
CA ALA A 26 3.58 -10.46 31.11
C ALA A 26 2.96 -10.47 32.51
N LYS A 27 3.00 -9.33 33.20
CA LYS A 27 2.37 -9.21 34.54
C LYS A 27 0.84 -9.21 34.47
N LYS A 28 0.29 -8.75 33.34
CA LYS A 28 -1.17 -8.63 33.14
C LYS A 28 -1.61 -9.37 31.89
N SER A 29 -1.21 -8.88 30.73
CA SER A 29 -1.64 -9.40 29.42
C SER A 29 -0.61 -9.02 28.35
N VAL A 30 -0.77 -9.57 27.15
CA VAL A 30 0.02 -9.25 25.95
C VAL A 30 -0.85 -8.47 24.97
N ILE A 31 -0.28 -7.41 24.39
CA ILE A 31 -0.88 -6.69 23.25
C ILE A 31 -0.08 -7.06 22.01
N LEU A 32 -0.75 -7.75 21.05
CA LEU A 32 -0.19 -8.10 19.76
C LEU A 32 -0.29 -6.92 18.80
N ALA A 33 0.85 -6.38 18.38
CA ALA A 33 0.95 -5.23 17.47
C ALA A 33 2.05 -5.44 16.42
N SER A 34 2.19 -6.68 15.93
CA SER A 34 3.29 -7.15 15.09
C SER A 34 3.18 -6.74 13.62
N GLY A 35 2.11 -6.04 13.22
CA GLY A 35 1.84 -5.72 11.81
C GLY A 35 1.22 -6.88 11.03
N GLY A 36 1.06 -6.67 9.73
CA GLY A 36 0.46 -7.63 8.83
C GLY A 36 1.46 -8.62 8.23
N PHE A 37 1.07 -9.23 7.09
CA PHE A 37 1.89 -10.23 6.39
C PHE A 37 2.30 -9.81 4.96
N GLY A 38 2.29 -8.51 4.65
CA GLY A 38 2.53 -8.00 3.30
C GLY A 38 3.92 -8.29 2.72
N SER A 39 4.94 -8.58 3.54
CA SER A 39 6.28 -8.99 3.08
C SER A 39 6.45 -10.52 2.95
N ASN A 40 5.52 -11.30 3.48
CA ASN A 40 5.56 -12.76 3.41
C ASN A 40 4.89 -13.27 2.14
N VAL A 41 5.71 -13.66 1.14
CA VAL A 41 5.24 -14.12 -0.16
C VAL A 41 4.40 -15.41 -0.01
N GLU A 42 4.86 -16.35 0.80
CA GLU A 42 4.18 -17.64 1.02
C GLU A 42 2.79 -17.43 1.62
N MET A 43 2.69 -16.58 2.65
CA MET A 43 1.40 -16.23 3.25
C MET A 43 0.47 -15.49 2.26
N ARG A 44 1.02 -14.60 1.44
CA ARG A 44 0.24 -13.94 0.39
C ARG A 44 -0.29 -14.95 -0.62
N GLU A 45 0.52 -15.91 -1.06
CA GLU A 45 0.13 -16.97 -1.99
C GLU A 45 -0.89 -17.93 -1.37
N GLU A 46 -0.75 -18.27 -0.09
CA GLU A 46 -1.71 -19.11 0.66
C GLU A 46 -3.11 -18.48 0.66
N TYR A 47 -3.21 -17.20 1.01
CA TYR A 47 -4.51 -16.55 1.17
C TYR A 47 -5.05 -15.88 -0.10
N ASN A 48 -4.17 -15.40 -0.99
CA ASN A 48 -4.57 -14.80 -2.26
C ASN A 48 -3.44 -14.90 -3.31
N PRO A 49 -3.41 -15.97 -4.10
CA PRO A 49 -2.34 -16.23 -5.07
C PRO A 49 -2.20 -15.15 -6.17
N VAL A 50 -3.21 -14.29 -6.35
CA VAL A 50 -3.10 -13.14 -7.26
C VAL A 50 -1.97 -12.20 -6.84
N TYR A 51 -1.72 -12.06 -5.55
CA TYR A 51 -0.72 -11.15 -4.97
C TYR A 51 0.55 -11.87 -4.48
N GLY A 52 0.93 -12.96 -5.14
CA GLY A 52 2.10 -13.78 -4.81
C GLY A 52 3.44 -13.14 -5.18
N SER A 53 4.35 -14.00 -5.63
CA SER A 53 5.75 -13.65 -5.97
C SER A 53 5.91 -12.66 -7.14
N ASN A 54 4.89 -12.52 -7.98
CA ASN A 54 4.82 -11.55 -9.07
C ASN A 54 4.69 -10.08 -8.59
N TYR A 55 4.35 -9.87 -7.32
CA TYR A 55 4.28 -8.54 -6.72
C TYR A 55 5.45 -8.27 -5.78
N LYS A 56 6.07 -7.11 -5.92
CA LYS A 56 6.91 -6.52 -4.88
C LYS A 56 6.04 -6.02 -3.72
N THR A 57 6.65 -5.50 -2.68
CA THR A 57 5.92 -5.00 -1.52
C THR A 57 6.46 -3.65 -1.05
N THR A 58 5.57 -2.81 -0.54
CA THR A 58 5.94 -1.58 0.17
C THR A 58 6.20 -1.84 1.65
N CYS A 59 5.86 -3.04 2.13
CA CYS A 59 5.97 -3.40 3.54
C CYS A 59 7.43 -3.65 3.94
N ILE A 60 7.76 -3.35 5.18
CA ILE A 60 9.05 -3.71 5.77
C ILE A 60 9.15 -5.22 5.96
N ALA A 61 10.36 -5.78 6.01
CA ALA A 61 10.59 -7.21 6.18
C ALA A 61 9.90 -7.79 7.43
N ALA A 62 9.74 -6.99 8.48
CA ALA A 62 9.08 -7.39 9.71
C ALA A 62 7.54 -7.56 9.57
N SER A 63 6.94 -7.14 8.45
CA SER A 63 5.54 -7.45 8.14
C SER A 63 5.41 -8.89 7.62
N SER A 64 5.89 -9.85 8.39
CA SER A 64 6.08 -11.27 8.05
C SER A 64 4.88 -12.16 8.39
N GLY A 65 3.90 -11.63 9.15
CA GLY A 65 2.75 -12.40 9.63
C GLY A 65 3.02 -13.27 10.85
N ASP A 66 4.20 -13.15 11.48
CA ASP A 66 4.59 -13.99 12.63
C ASP A 66 3.56 -13.92 13.75
N GLY A 67 3.08 -12.73 14.11
CA GLY A 67 2.09 -12.58 15.16
C GLY A 67 0.73 -13.20 14.81
N ILE A 68 0.32 -13.17 13.54
CA ILE A 68 -0.90 -13.82 13.06
C ILE A 68 -0.75 -15.33 13.20
N ASN A 69 0.39 -15.90 12.77
CA ASN A 69 0.68 -17.33 12.89
C ASN A 69 0.72 -17.77 14.36
N MET A 70 1.41 -17.02 15.23
CA MET A 70 1.43 -17.28 16.66
C MET A 70 0.03 -17.31 17.29
N ALA A 71 -0.83 -16.38 16.87
CA ALA A 71 -2.21 -16.32 17.36
C ALA A 71 -3.05 -17.51 16.84
N LYS A 72 -2.88 -17.87 15.56
CA LYS A 72 -3.50 -19.05 14.94
C LYS A 72 -3.14 -20.33 15.68
N GLU A 73 -1.88 -20.52 16.08
CA GLU A 73 -1.40 -21.68 16.83
C GLU A 73 -2.13 -21.91 18.17
N ILE A 74 -2.61 -20.84 18.80
CA ILE A 74 -3.38 -20.90 20.06
C ILE A 74 -4.90 -20.79 19.82
N GLY A 75 -5.37 -20.96 18.57
CA GLY A 75 -6.78 -21.02 18.21
C GLY A 75 -7.46 -19.68 18.00
N ALA A 76 -6.72 -18.59 17.77
CA ALA A 76 -7.32 -17.31 17.39
C ALA A 76 -8.07 -17.42 16.05
N GLY A 77 -9.25 -16.84 15.98
CA GLY A 77 -10.01 -16.68 14.75
C GLY A 77 -9.32 -15.69 13.81
N LEU A 78 -9.33 -16.00 12.52
CA LEU A 78 -8.81 -15.14 11.46
C LEU A 78 -9.95 -14.67 10.55
N VAL A 79 -9.87 -13.44 10.07
CA VAL A 79 -10.87 -12.86 9.17
C VAL A 79 -10.20 -12.05 8.05
N ASP A 80 -10.84 -11.97 6.90
CA ASP A 80 -10.43 -11.17 5.74
C ASP A 80 -9.02 -11.45 5.18
N MET A 81 -8.41 -12.60 5.47
CA MET A 81 -7.04 -12.94 5.10
C MET A 81 -6.75 -12.83 3.60
N LYS A 82 -7.75 -13.04 2.74
CA LYS A 82 -7.63 -12.87 1.29
C LYS A 82 -7.60 -11.41 0.82
N GLN A 83 -7.91 -10.46 1.70
CA GLN A 83 -7.99 -9.05 1.37
C GLN A 83 -6.60 -8.41 1.50
N ILE A 84 -5.93 -8.25 0.37
CA ILE A 84 -4.60 -7.64 0.27
C ILE A 84 -4.71 -6.39 -0.58
N GLN A 85 -4.30 -5.25 -0.04
CA GLN A 85 -4.28 -3.98 -0.77
C GLN A 85 -2.99 -3.82 -1.54
N VAL A 86 -3.10 -3.30 -2.76
CA VAL A 86 -1.98 -2.89 -3.61
C VAL A 86 -1.91 -1.38 -3.72
N TYR A 87 -0.72 -0.84 -3.96
CA TYR A 87 -0.49 0.56 -4.26
C TYR A 87 0.04 0.71 -5.69
N PRO A 88 -0.60 1.54 -6.55
CA PRO A 88 -0.35 1.51 -7.99
C PRO A 88 0.95 2.17 -8.43
N THR A 89 1.45 3.17 -7.68
CA THR A 89 2.57 4.02 -8.11
C THR A 89 3.79 3.81 -7.22
N CYS A 90 4.38 2.63 -7.32
CA CYS A 90 5.61 2.26 -6.62
C CYS A 90 6.79 2.24 -7.60
N ASN A 91 7.99 2.31 -7.05
CA ASN A 91 9.22 2.09 -7.78
C ASN A 91 9.23 0.63 -8.29
N PRO A 92 9.33 0.39 -9.61
CA PRO A 92 9.25 -0.95 -10.18
C PRO A 92 10.40 -1.88 -9.78
N ASP A 93 11.54 -1.33 -9.37
CA ASP A 93 12.71 -2.13 -9.00
C ASP A 93 12.69 -2.54 -7.53
N THR A 94 12.18 -1.68 -6.64
CA THR A 94 12.22 -1.89 -5.19
C THR A 94 10.86 -2.23 -4.56
N GLY A 95 9.76 -1.85 -5.21
CA GLY A 95 8.41 -1.95 -4.66
C GLY A 95 8.05 -0.81 -3.68
N ILE A 96 8.99 0.07 -3.34
CA ILE A 96 8.75 1.18 -2.41
C ILE A 96 7.80 2.20 -3.05
N ILE A 97 6.88 2.75 -2.26
CA ILE A 97 5.99 3.83 -2.72
C ILE A 97 6.85 4.98 -3.25
N SER A 98 6.51 5.46 -4.45
CA SER A 98 7.11 6.69 -4.93
C SER A 98 6.31 7.90 -4.46
N TYR A 99 6.94 8.75 -3.67
CA TYR A 99 6.35 10.01 -3.23
C TYR A 99 6.38 11.08 -4.33
N VAL A 100 7.36 11.03 -5.24
CA VAL A 100 7.38 11.88 -6.46
C VAL A 100 6.15 11.60 -7.30
N ALA A 101 5.70 10.35 -7.39
CA ALA A 101 4.49 9.95 -8.11
C ALA A 101 3.17 10.47 -7.46
N ASN A 102 3.23 11.15 -6.32
CA ASN A 102 2.08 11.87 -5.78
C ASN A 102 1.66 13.06 -6.66
N ALA A 103 2.47 13.48 -7.63
CA ALA A 103 2.06 14.36 -8.73
C ALA A 103 0.73 13.93 -9.38
N ARG A 104 0.36 12.64 -9.27
CA ARG A 104 -0.95 12.11 -9.67
C ARG A 104 -2.11 12.85 -9.01
N PHE A 105 -1.99 13.22 -7.75
CA PHE A 105 -3.03 13.95 -7.01
C PHE A 105 -3.11 15.44 -7.43
N ASP A 106 -2.08 15.95 -8.08
CA ASP A 106 -1.98 17.32 -8.54
C ASP A 106 -2.34 17.48 -10.03
N GLY A 107 -2.55 16.38 -10.76
CA GLY A 107 -3.01 16.43 -12.14
C GLY A 107 -2.23 15.54 -13.12
N ALA A 108 -1.17 14.85 -12.68
CA ALA A 108 -0.44 13.91 -13.55
C ALA A 108 -1.34 12.75 -14.01
N VAL A 109 -1.13 12.25 -15.22
CA VAL A 109 -1.91 11.18 -15.85
C VAL A 109 -1.08 9.93 -16.08
N LEU A 110 -1.74 8.76 -16.07
CA LEU A 110 -1.11 7.48 -16.41
C LEU A 110 -1.21 7.23 -17.92
N VAL A 111 -0.07 6.93 -18.54
CA VAL A 111 0.02 6.46 -19.93
C VAL A 111 0.75 5.13 -19.99
N ASN A 112 0.36 4.30 -20.95
CA ASN A 112 1.03 3.03 -21.22
C ASN A 112 2.23 3.19 -22.15
N GLN A 113 2.88 2.10 -22.52
CA GLN A 113 4.02 2.08 -23.42
C GLN A 113 3.71 2.54 -24.84
N ASP A 114 2.43 2.49 -25.26
CA ASP A 114 1.97 3.05 -26.53
C ASP A 114 1.69 4.56 -26.47
N GLY A 115 1.83 5.18 -25.30
CA GLY A 115 1.52 6.61 -25.08
C GLY A 115 0.03 6.90 -24.92
N LYS A 116 -0.79 5.90 -24.58
CA LYS A 116 -2.24 6.04 -24.41
C LYS A 116 -2.65 6.04 -22.95
N ARG A 117 -3.63 6.84 -22.58
CA ARG A 117 -4.33 6.70 -21.28
C ARG A 117 -5.19 5.43 -21.32
N PHE A 118 -5.30 4.76 -20.21
CA PHE A 118 -5.94 3.44 -20.15
C PHE A 118 -6.78 3.20 -18.88
N VAL A 119 -6.74 4.13 -17.92
CA VAL A 119 -7.45 3.99 -16.65
C VAL A 119 -7.76 5.36 -16.04
N ASN A 120 -8.77 5.43 -15.20
CA ASN A 120 -8.98 6.58 -14.32
C ASN A 120 -7.83 6.69 -13.32
N ASP A 121 -6.97 7.69 -13.50
CA ASP A 121 -5.77 7.92 -12.68
C ASP A 121 -6.09 8.15 -11.19
N MET A 122 -7.31 8.56 -10.87
CA MET A 122 -7.80 8.82 -9.51
C MET A 122 -8.76 7.74 -8.99
N GLY A 123 -8.89 6.64 -9.70
CA GLY A 123 -9.71 5.49 -9.32
C GLY A 123 -9.19 4.75 -8.07
N ARG A 124 -9.90 3.70 -7.71
CA ARG A 124 -9.47 2.82 -6.60
C ARG A 124 -8.11 2.20 -6.89
N ARG A 125 -7.31 2.01 -5.84
CA ARG A 125 -5.93 1.50 -5.93
C ARG A 125 -5.83 0.16 -6.65
N ASP A 126 -6.72 -0.78 -6.34
CA ASP A 126 -6.80 -2.10 -6.95
C ASP A 126 -7.16 -2.04 -8.45
N VAL A 127 -8.10 -1.17 -8.83
CA VAL A 127 -8.48 -0.95 -10.24
C VAL A 127 -7.30 -0.41 -11.04
N ILE A 128 -6.62 0.62 -10.54
CA ILE A 128 -5.45 1.20 -11.20
C ILE A 128 -4.32 0.17 -11.28
N SER A 129 -4.06 -0.55 -10.18
CA SER A 129 -2.99 -1.55 -10.12
C SER A 129 -3.21 -2.68 -11.13
N ASN A 130 -4.44 -3.21 -11.20
CA ASN A 130 -4.77 -4.26 -12.17
C ASN A 130 -4.67 -3.74 -13.62
N ALA A 131 -5.08 -2.51 -13.88
CA ALA A 131 -4.94 -1.88 -15.18
C ALA A 131 -3.46 -1.70 -15.58
N ILE A 132 -2.58 -1.28 -14.66
CA ILE A 132 -1.13 -1.18 -14.90
C ILE A 132 -0.53 -2.56 -15.18
N LEU A 133 -0.87 -3.58 -14.38
CA LEU A 133 -0.35 -4.94 -14.57
C LEU A 133 -0.78 -5.58 -15.89
N SER A 134 -1.93 -5.17 -16.42
CA SER A 134 -2.41 -5.61 -17.74
C SER A 134 -1.63 -4.99 -18.90
N GLN A 135 -0.82 -3.95 -18.64
CA GLN A 135 0.03 -3.37 -19.67
C GLN A 135 1.28 -4.25 -19.92
N PRO A 136 1.89 -4.17 -21.10
CA PRO A 136 3.13 -4.89 -21.39
C PRO A 136 4.20 -4.66 -20.32
N GLY A 137 4.78 -5.72 -19.78
CA GLY A 137 5.79 -5.64 -18.72
C GLY A 137 5.29 -5.24 -17.34
N GLY A 138 3.95 -5.07 -17.14
CA GLY A 138 3.35 -4.82 -15.82
C GLY A 138 3.67 -3.45 -15.21
N TYR A 139 3.96 -2.45 -16.04
CA TYR A 139 4.25 -1.08 -15.62
C TYR A 139 3.54 -0.04 -16.50
N ALA A 140 3.53 1.20 -16.04
CA ALA A 140 3.05 2.35 -16.80
C ALA A 140 3.96 3.56 -16.55
N TYR A 141 3.71 4.65 -17.23
CA TYR A 141 4.35 5.93 -16.98
C TYR A 141 3.35 6.91 -16.38
N LEU A 142 3.76 7.60 -15.32
CA LEU A 142 3.07 8.78 -14.82
C LEU A 142 3.67 10.00 -15.52
N LEU A 143 2.84 10.73 -16.27
CA LEU A 143 3.23 11.91 -17.06
C LEU A 143 2.66 13.18 -16.43
N TRP A 144 3.51 14.17 -16.25
CA TRP A 144 3.11 15.52 -15.85
C TRP A 144 4.03 16.59 -16.46
N SER A 145 3.59 17.82 -16.39
CA SER A 145 4.28 19.01 -16.92
C SER A 145 4.57 20.02 -15.82
N GLN A 146 5.16 21.14 -16.18
CA GLN A 146 5.48 22.22 -15.25
C GLN A 146 4.23 22.77 -14.53
N GLU A 147 3.06 22.80 -15.17
CA GLU A 147 1.83 23.25 -14.53
C GLU A 147 1.43 22.39 -13.33
N VAL A 148 1.58 21.08 -13.47
CA VAL A 148 1.32 20.12 -12.38
C VAL A 148 2.41 20.22 -11.32
N GLU A 149 3.67 20.26 -11.73
CA GLU A 149 4.82 20.38 -10.82
C GLU A 149 4.75 21.65 -9.96
N SER A 150 4.32 22.76 -10.53
CA SER A 150 4.21 24.05 -9.82
C SER A 150 3.20 24.01 -8.67
N VAL A 151 2.28 23.05 -8.66
CA VAL A 151 1.30 22.87 -7.59
C VAL A 151 1.83 21.99 -6.47
N GLY A 152 2.26 20.79 -6.83
CA GLY A 152 2.71 19.77 -5.87
C GLY A 152 4.16 19.92 -5.46
N ASN A 153 5.00 20.48 -6.35
CA ASN A 153 6.44 20.63 -6.15
C ASN A 153 7.13 19.32 -5.72
N MET A 154 6.65 18.19 -6.27
CA MET A 154 7.00 16.85 -5.82
C MET A 154 8.48 16.52 -6.03
N THR A 155 9.07 17.01 -7.13
CA THR A 155 10.50 16.78 -7.41
C THR A 155 11.41 17.46 -6.40
N LYS A 156 11.03 18.65 -5.91
CA LYS A 156 11.78 19.39 -4.91
C LYS A 156 11.51 18.92 -3.48
N LEU A 157 10.25 18.63 -3.15
CA LEU A 157 9.88 18.10 -1.83
C LEU A 157 10.52 16.74 -1.57
N HIS A 158 10.71 15.95 -2.62
CA HIS A 158 11.31 14.61 -2.57
C HIS A 158 12.59 14.53 -3.41
N GLU A 159 13.44 15.56 -3.33
CA GLU A 159 14.61 15.73 -4.19
C GLU A 159 15.56 14.52 -4.20
N LYS A 160 15.79 13.92 -3.05
CA LYS A 160 16.63 12.71 -2.96
C LYS A 160 16.04 11.54 -3.75
N GLU A 161 14.74 11.32 -3.63
CA GLU A 161 14.04 10.28 -4.40
C GLU A 161 14.04 10.62 -5.89
N TYR A 162 13.71 11.87 -6.23
CA TYR A 162 13.75 12.35 -7.62
C TYR A 162 15.11 12.09 -8.28
N ASN A 163 16.20 12.49 -7.63
CA ASN A 163 17.55 12.27 -8.16
C ASN A 163 17.86 10.77 -8.32
N ASN A 164 17.46 9.93 -7.38
CA ASN A 164 17.61 8.48 -7.49
C ASN A 164 16.83 7.90 -8.67
N LEU A 165 15.59 8.34 -8.89
CA LEU A 165 14.75 7.89 -10.01
C LEU A 165 15.34 8.31 -11.35
N VAL A 166 15.86 9.53 -11.47
CA VAL A 166 16.56 9.99 -12.68
C VAL A 166 17.84 9.19 -12.94
N ASN A 167 18.66 9.00 -11.92
CA ASN A 167 19.92 8.26 -12.04
C ASN A 167 19.72 6.78 -12.39
N SER A 168 18.62 6.17 -11.97
CA SER A 168 18.26 4.78 -12.29
C SER A 168 17.47 4.63 -13.59
N GLY A 169 17.21 5.71 -14.33
CA GLY A 169 16.44 5.65 -15.58
C GLY A 169 14.96 5.33 -15.38
N LEU A 170 14.43 5.60 -14.19
CA LEU A 170 13.01 5.40 -13.86
C LEU A 170 12.19 6.69 -13.97
N LEU A 171 12.84 7.84 -14.08
CA LEU A 171 12.21 9.12 -14.33
C LEU A 171 12.98 9.89 -15.40
N PHE A 172 12.28 10.33 -16.43
CA PHE A 172 12.79 11.15 -17.51
C PHE A 172 12.25 12.58 -17.37
N LYS A 173 13.14 13.56 -17.51
CA LYS A 173 12.80 14.98 -17.60
C LYS A 173 13.28 15.53 -18.92
N ALA A 174 12.45 16.28 -19.62
CA ALA A 174 12.79 16.94 -20.88
C ALA A 174 12.05 18.27 -21.03
N ASP A 175 12.58 19.15 -21.85
CA ASP A 175 11.96 20.47 -22.07
C ASP A 175 10.74 20.38 -23.00
N THR A 176 10.67 19.33 -23.84
CA THR A 176 9.55 19.10 -24.75
C THR A 176 8.93 17.71 -24.52
N LEU A 177 7.63 17.57 -24.86
CA LEU A 177 6.92 16.30 -24.78
C LEU A 177 7.53 15.25 -25.74
N GLU A 178 7.98 15.70 -26.91
CA GLU A 178 8.64 14.86 -27.90
C GLU A 178 9.94 14.26 -27.39
N GLU A 179 10.76 15.04 -26.70
CA GLU A 179 12.00 14.54 -26.08
C GLU A 179 11.70 13.57 -24.93
N ALA A 180 10.72 13.90 -24.09
CA ALA A 180 10.31 13.02 -23.00
C ALA A 180 9.82 11.65 -23.54
N ALA A 181 9.01 11.66 -24.60
CA ALA A 181 8.54 10.43 -25.27
C ALA A 181 9.70 9.59 -25.79
N LYS A 182 10.68 10.21 -26.46
CA LYS A 182 11.89 9.52 -26.99
C LYS A 182 12.71 8.88 -25.87
N LEU A 183 12.93 9.60 -24.75
CA LEU A 183 13.66 9.07 -23.60
C LEU A 183 12.97 7.84 -22.98
N ALA A 184 11.65 7.83 -22.96
CA ALA A 184 10.84 6.72 -22.45
C ALA A 184 10.57 5.61 -23.50
N ASN A 185 11.06 5.78 -24.74
CA ASN A 185 10.79 4.90 -25.88
C ASN A 185 9.29 4.75 -26.17
N ILE A 186 8.55 5.86 -26.13
CA ILE A 186 7.12 5.94 -26.45
C ILE A 186 6.96 6.60 -27.83
N ASP A 187 5.97 6.16 -28.61
CA ASP A 187 5.67 6.82 -29.91
C ASP A 187 5.23 8.27 -29.69
N VAL A 188 6.01 9.19 -30.26
CA VAL A 188 5.83 10.63 -30.12
C VAL A 188 4.47 11.09 -30.62
N GLY A 189 4.04 10.57 -31.78
CA GLY A 189 2.78 10.97 -32.40
C GLY A 189 1.58 10.55 -31.54
N THR A 190 1.60 9.34 -31.05
CA THR A 190 0.53 8.80 -30.19
C THR A 190 0.47 9.54 -28.86
N LEU A 191 1.62 9.75 -28.20
CA LEU A 191 1.64 10.47 -26.91
C LEU A 191 1.13 11.90 -27.07
N LYS A 192 1.57 12.60 -28.12
CA LYS A 192 1.11 13.97 -28.41
C LYS A 192 -0.41 14.01 -28.63
N ALA A 193 -0.95 13.14 -29.48
CA ALA A 193 -2.39 13.06 -29.73
C ALA A 193 -3.19 12.77 -28.44
N THR A 194 -2.67 11.87 -27.58
CA THR A 194 -3.27 11.56 -26.29
C THR A 194 -3.33 12.80 -25.37
N ILE A 195 -2.25 13.56 -25.30
CA ILE A 195 -2.18 14.75 -24.44
C ILE A 195 -2.98 15.92 -25.02
N ASP A 196 -2.97 16.12 -26.33
CA ASP A 196 -3.82 17.12 -26.98
C ASP A 196 -5.31 16.83 -26.69
N THR A 197 -5.74 15.56 -26.80
CA THR A 197 -7.10 15.14 -26.45
C THR A 197 -7.41 15.39 -24.98
N TYR A 198 -6.52 14.98 -24.07
CA TYR A 198 -6.70 15.20 -22.63
C TYR A 198 -6.79 16.70 -22.29
N ASN A 199 -5.94 17.55 -22.87
CA ASN A 199 -5.99 18.99 -22.68
C ASN A 199 -7.32 19.59 -23.17
N GLY A 200 -7.90 19.04 -24.24
CA GLY A 200 -9.25 19.37 -24.67
C GLY A 200 -10.32 19.05 -23.61
N TYR A 201 -10.19 17.92 -22.94
CA TYR A 201 -11.08 17.55 -21.81
C TYR A 201 -10.90 18.48 -20.60
N VAL A 202 -9.66 18.88 -20.31
CA VAL A 202 -9.39 19.86 -19.24
C VAL A 202 -10.07 21.18 -19.55
N ALA A 203 -9.97 21.68 -20.80
CA ALA A 203 -10.64 22.91 -21.23
C ALA A 203 -12.18 22.82 -21.17
N ALA A 204 -12.73 21.61 -21.42
CA ALA A 204 -14.16 21.33 -21.29
C ALA A 204 -14.62 21.09 -19.84
N GLY A 205 -13.69 21.00 -18.87
CA GLY A 205 -13.98 20.77 -17.47
C GLY A 205 -14.42 19.33 -17.10
N SER A 206 -14.28 18.37 -18.02
CA SER A 206 -14.64 16.97 -17.80
C SER A 206 -13.78 16.03 -18.63
N ASP A 207 -13.50 14.84 -18.12
CA ASP A 207 -12.77 13.76 -18.79
C ASP A 207 -13.74 12.59 -19.11
N PRO A 208 -14.36 12.60 -20.29
CA PRO A 208 -15.34 11.57 -20.67
C PRO A 208 -14.68 10.23 -21.02
N GLU A 209 -13.38 10.21 -21.30
CA GLU A 209 -12.66 9.00 -21.69
C GLU A 209 -12.40 8.08 -20.49
N GLN A 210 -11.86 8.63 -19.40
CA GLN A 210 -11.47 7.85 -18.23
C GLN A 210 -12.25 8.22 -16.96
N ASN A 211 -13.16 9.19 -17.02
CA ASN A 211 -13.90 9.72 -15.88
C ASN A 211 -12.99 10.11 -14.71
N ARG A 212 -11.84 10.74 -15.03
CA ARG A 212 -10.90 11.18 -14.01
C ARG A 212 -11.59 12.09 -13.01
N GLY A 213 -11.60 11.70 -11.75
CA GLY A 213 -12.02 12.54 -10.64
C GLY A 213 -10.93 13.54 -10.23
N GLY A 214 -11.28 14.47 -9.35
CA GLY A 214 -10.35 15.46 -8.81
C GLY A 214 -10.04 16.60 -9.76
N LYS A 215 -8.88 17.23 -9.59
CA LYS A 215 -8.49 18.39 -10.39
C LYS A 215 -7.97 17.96 -11.77
N LEU A 216 -8.60 18.47 -12.81
CA LEU A 216 -8.08 18.41 -14.17
C LEU A 216 -7.07 19.55 -14.36
N ARG A 217 -5.88 19.23 -14.89
CA ARG A 217 -4.84 20.21 -15.22
C ARG A 217 -4.26 19.92 -16.59
N THR A 218 -3.94 20.97 -17.31
CA THR A 218 -3.26 20.87 -18.60
C THR A 218 -1.87 20.26 -18.44
N ILE A 219 -1.44 19.57 -19.47
CA ILE A 219 -0.07 19.06 -19.65
C ILE A 219 0.42 19.67 -20.95
N ALA A 220 0.88 20.94 -20.90
CA ALA A 220 1.16 21.73 -22.09
C ALA A 220 2.54 22.37 -22.10
N GLU A 221 3.05 22.82 -20.96
CA GLU A 221 4.31 23.54 -20.86
C GLU A 221 5.38 22.73 -20.17
N GLY A 222 6.58 22.68 -20.77
CA GLY A 222 7.75 22.01 -20.21
C GLY A 222 8.32 22.71 -18.98
N PRO A 223 9.19 22.03 -18.23
CA PRO A 223 9.63 20.66 -18.48
C PRO A 223 8.54 19.62 -18.24
N PHE A 224 8.64 18.52 -19.00
CA PHE A 224 7.80 17.33 -18.88
C PHE A 224 8.53 16.25 -18.10
N TYR A 225 7.77 15.47 -17.35
CA TYR A 225 8.27 14.38 -16.54
C TYR A 225 7.50 13.10 -16.88
N LEU A 226 8.23 12.03 -17.10
CA LEU A 226 7.69 10.68 -17.30
C LEU A 226 8.35 9.74 -16.28
N GLN A 227 7.58 9.31 -15.28
CA GLN A 227 8.06 8.38 -14.27
C GLN A 227 7.49 6.99 -14.50
N LYS A 228 8.36 5.99 -14.64
CA LYS A 228 7.99 4.58 -14.67
C LYS A 228 7.51 4.15 -13.29
N VAL A 229 6.31 3.54 -13.23
CA VAL A 229 5.66 3.07 -12.00
C VAL A 229 5.10 1.67 -12.19
N ALA A 230 5.11 0.88 -11.13
CA ALA A 230 4.48 -0.43 -11.08
C ALA A 230 3.78 -0.64 -9.74
N PRO A 231 2.75 -1.51 -9.67
CA PRO A 231 2.07 -1.81 -8.42
C PRO A 231 2.93 -2.66 -7.49
N ALA A 232 2.70 -2.47 -6.17
CA ALA A 232 3.25 -3.34 -5.13
C ALA A 232 2.19 -3.62 -4.06
N THR A 233 2.29 -4.74 -3.35
CA THR A 233 1.46 -5.01 -2.17
C THR A 233 1.76 -4.00 -1.08
N HIS A 234 0.73 -3.55 -0.34
CA HIS A 234 0.88 -2.39 0.52
C HIS A 234 0.32 -2.56 1.92
N HIS A 235 -0.76 -3.31 2.08
CA HIS A 235 -1.43 -3.48 3.37
C HIS A 235 -2.24 -4.77 3.34
N THR A 236 -2.25 -5.51 4.43
CA THR A 236 -3.12 -6.66 4.60
C THR A 236 -4.30 -6.27 5.49
N MET A 237 -5.55 -6.41 4.98
CA MET A 237 -6.75 -6.11 5.75
C MET A 237 -7.15 -7.29 6.64
N GLY A 238 -6.61 -8.46 6.35
CA GLY A 238 -6.84 -9.69 7.13
C GLY A 238 -5.92 -9.79 8.33
N GLY A 239 -6.40 -10.47 9.36
CA GLY A 239 -5.67 -10.69 10.60
C GLY A 239 -6.52 -11.36 11.66
N VAL A 240 -6.10 -11.29 12.91
CA VAL A 240 -6.82 -11.85 14.04
C VAL A 240 -8.13 -11.12 14.30
N VAL A 241 -9.17 -11.89 14.67
CA VAL A 241 -10.46 -11.33 15.05
C VAL A 241 -10.37 -10.70 16.44
N ILE A 242 -10.85 -9.45 16.54
CA ILE A 242 -10.97 -8.75 17.83
C ILE A 242 -12.43 -8.32 18.08
N ASN A 243 -12.80 -8.18 19.35
CA ASN A 243 -14.06 -7.56 19.74
C ASN A 243 -13.90 -6.02 19.89
N THR A 244 -14.99 -5.37 20.26
CA THR A 244 -15.04 -3.91 20.50
C THR A 244 -14.19 -3.43 21.69
N ASN A 245 -13.57 -4.33 22.41
CA ASN A 245 -12.64 -4.07 23.51
C ASN A 245 -11.19 -4.40 23.13
N ALA A 246 -10.91 -4.65 21.84
CA ALA A 246 -9.61 -5.06 21.31
C ALA A 246 -9.08 -6.40 21.88
N GLN A 247 -9.93 -7.23 22.50
CA GLN A 247 -9.60 -8.58 22.93
C GLN A 247 -9.62 -9.54 21.74
N VAL A 248 -8.62 -10.40 21.62
CA VAL A 248 -8.56 -11.42 20.55
C VAL A 248 -9.59 -12.51 20.82
N LEU A 249 -10.32 -12.90 19.77
CA LEU A 249 -11.32 -13.95 19.82
C LEU A 249 -10.77 -15.26 19.20
N ASN A 250 -11.18 -16.37 19.75
CA ASN A 250 -10.93 -17.69 19.17
C ASN A 250 -11.91 -17.98 18.00
N GLU A 251 -11.76 -19.14 17.36
CA GLU A 251 -12.64 -19.55 16.24
C GLU A 251 -14.11 -19.70 16.61
N LYS A 252 -14.43 -19.82 17.92
CA LYS A 252 -15.81 -19.90 18.44
C LYS A 252 -16.40 -18.53 18.79
N GLY A 253 -15.60 -17.46 18.68
CA GLY A 253 -16.01 -16.10 19.06
C GLY A 253 -15.85 -15.80 20.56
N GLU A 254 -15.13 -16.64 21.32
CA GLU A 254 -14.85 -16.43 22.73
C GLU A 254 -13.49 -15.71 22.89
N THR A 255 -13.34 -14.91 23.95
CA THR A 255 -12.09 -14.19 24.20
C THR A 255 -10.95 -15.11 24.60
N ILE A 256 -9.78 -14.95 24.00
CA ILE A 256 -8.53 -15.57 24.47
C ILE A 256 -8.00 -14.72 25.62
N SER A 257 -8.05 -15.29 26.82
CA SER A 257 -7.68 -14.58 28.05
C SER A 257 -6.21 -14.10 28.00
N GLY A 258 -5.98 -12.85 28.39
CA GLY A 258 -4.64 -12.25 28.43
C GLY A 258 -4.06 -11.84 27.07
N LEU A 259 -4.88 -11.86 25.98
CA LEU A 259 -4.43 -11.45 24.65
C LEU A 259 -5.32 -10.36 24.06
N TYR A 260 -4.69 -9.25 23.68
CA TYR A 260 -5.27 -8.12 22.97
C TYR A 260 -4.53 -7.92 21.66
N ALA A 261 -5.13 -7.24 20.68
CA ALA A 261 -4.45 -6.91 19.44
C ALA A 261 -4.88 -5.54 18.90
N ALA A 262 -3.97 -4.88 18.16
CA ALA A 262 -4.22 -3.59 17.53
C ALA A 262 -3.36 -3.38 16.28
N GLY A 263 -3.87 -2.61 15.32
CA GLY A 263 -3.19 -2.28 14.07
C GLY A 263 -3.29 -3.39 13.02
N GLU A 264 -2.41 -3.40 12.05
CA GLU A 264 -2.48 -4.25 10.85
C GLU A 264 -2.48 -5.77 11.11
N VAL A 265 -2.14 -6.20 12.31
CA VAL A 265 -2.27 -7.60 12.74
C VAL A 265 -3.74 -8.03 12.92
N THR A 266 -4.66 -7.07 13.05
CA THR A 266 -6.10 -7.31 13.24
C THR A 266 -6.85 -7.32 11.91
N GLY A 267 -7.83 -8.19 11.77
CA GLY A 267 -8.71 -8.26 10.61
C GLY A 267 -10.11 -7.69 10.89
N GLY A 268 -10.90 -7.51 9.81
CA GLY A 268 -12.32 -7.10 9.90
C GLY A 268 -12.57 -5.60 10.03
N ILE A 269 -11.55 -4.76 10.15
CA ILE A 269 -11.68 -3.31 10.37
C ILE A 269 -11.86 -2.55 9.05
N HIS A 270 -11.10 -2.92 8.03
CA HIS A 270 -10.97 -2.15 6.80
C HIS A 270 -11.76 -2.70 5.61
N GLY A 271 -12.46 -3.82 5.78
CA GLY A 271 -13.17 -4.50 4.69
C GLY A 271 -12.21 -4.92 3.56
N ALA A 272 -12.70 -4.87 2.32
CA ALA A 272 -11.95 -5.40 1.18
C ALA A 272 -10.82 -4.48 0.68
N ASN A 273 -10.84 -3.18 1.01
CA ASN A 273 -9.84 -2.22 0.49
C ASN A 273 -9.82 -0.95 1.35
N ARG A 274 -8.77 -0.79 2.14
CA ARG A 274 -8.59 0.28 3.12
C ARG A 274 -8.50 1.67 2.46
N LEU A 275 -9.20 2.66 2.99
CA LEU A 275 -9.00 4.07 2.62
C LEU A 275 -7.62 4.57 3.05
N GLY A 276 -7.00 5.41 2.21
CA GLY A 276 -5.70 6.01 2.50
C GLY A 276 -5.72 6.77 3.82
N GLY A 277 -4.67 6.58 4.65
CA GLY A 277 -4.56 7.20 5.98
C GLY A 277 -5.23 6.42 7.13
N ASN A 278 -6.27 5.63 6.87
CA ASN A 278 -7.05 4.97 7.94
C ASN A 278 -6.25 3.96 8.76
N ALA A 279 -5.14 3.41 8.26
CA ALA A 279 -4.28 2.56 9.07
C ALA A 279 -3.68 3.30 10.28
N VAL A 280 -3.39 4.61 10.12
CA VAL A 280 -2.87 5.43 11.24
C VAL A 280 -3.96 5.65 12.30
N VAL A 281 -5.19 5.91 11.87
CA VAL A 281 -6.34 6.06 12.78
C VAL A 281 -6.60 4.76 13.52
N ASP A 282 -6.59 3.62 12.81
CA ASP A 282 -6.73 2.28 13.37
C ASP A 282 -5.70 2.02 14.48
N THR A 283 -4.40 2.22 14.20
CA THR A 283 -3.33 1.99 15.19
C THR A 283 -3.48 2.87 16.43
N VAL A 284 -3.90 4.12 16.29
CA VAL A 284 -4.12 5.04 17.41
C VAL A 284 -5.33 4.65 18.25
N VAL A 285 -6.46 4.38 17.58
CA VAL A 285 -7.73 4.06 18.26
C VAL A 285 -7.64 2.72 18.98
N PHE A 286 -7.29 1.66 18.27
CA PHE A 286 -7.24 0.31 18.85
C PHE A 286 -6.02 0.10 19.75
N GLY A 287 -4.90 0.79 19.49
CA GLY A 287 -3.76 0.79 20.39
C GLY A 287 -4.10 1.38 21.75
N LYS A 288 -4.81 2.53 21.76
CA LYS A 288 -5.29 3.13 23.01
C LYS A 288 -6.35 2.25 23.69
N LEU A 289 -7.33 1.77 22.91
CA LEU A 289 -8.42 0.95 23.43
C LEU A 289 -7.90 -0.33 24.08
N SER A 290 -6.95 -1.04 23.45
CA SER A 290 -6.37 -2.26 24.02
C SER A 290 -5.71 -2.01 25.38
N ALA A 291 -4.99 -0.89 25.54
CA ALA A 291 -4.36 -0.51 26.80
C ALA A 291 -5.40 -0.16 27.88
N ASP A 292 -6.42 0.64 27.53
CA ASP A 292 -7.48 1.06 28.47
C ASP A 292 -8.27 -0.14 28.98
N THR A 293 -8.66 -1.05 28.08
CA THR A 293 -9.40 -2.28 28.43
C THR A 293 -8.55 -3.20 29.30
N LEU A 294 -7.31 -3.46 28.91
CA LEU A 294 -6.37 -4.26 29.69
C LEU A 294 -6.23 -3.74 31.13
N LEU A 295 -6.14 -2.42 31.30
CA LEU A 295 -6.04 -1.80 32.62
C LEU A 295 -7.34 -1.93 33.43
N ALA A 296 -8.50 -1.90 32.78
CA ALA A 296 -9.79 -2.08 33.42
C ALA A 296 -10.04 -3.53 33.86
N ASP A 297 -9.72 -4.50 33.01
CA ASP A 297 -9.89 -5.94 33.27
C ASP A 297 -8.99 -6.49 34.39
N THR A 298 -7.99 -5.71 34.81
CA THR A 298 -7.01 -6.11 35.83
C THR A 298 -7.18 -5.41 37.17
N LYS A 299 -8.27 -4.69 37.36
CA LYS A 299 -8.70 -4.15 38.68
C LYS A 299 -9.56 -5.17 39.40
#